data_ea08268935ae4122f20d627e9888d33f
#
_entry.id   ea08268935ae4122f20d627e9888d33f
#
_cell.length_a   1.000
_cell.length_b   1.000
_cell.length_c   1.000
_cell.angle_alpha   90.00
_cell.angle_beta   90.00
_cell.angle_gamma   90.00
#
_symmetry.space_group_name_H-M   'P 1'
#
loop_
_entity.id
_entity.type
_entity.pdbx_description
1 polymer ?
#
loop_
_entity_poly.entity_id
_entity_poly.type
_entity_poly.pdbx_seq_one_letter_code
_entity_poly.pdbx_strand_id
1 'polypeptide(L)'
;MGSTFSRVKTWVDSEYLFASDLNGEFDNILNNMTPSGVDDASETDTAMRATADPYSGGAISRPTDLLGEIQRLRYMVQRMTGMGYWYLPPRRQAFIPANVMTVPASGGAESGKATFGSSSITMPYLAFDGASEEYAYFLFIPDANWDLSTVKVKVLWAGSTGCSTGDNVEWEVAIRAINDDEVAGNQSATSVVINDTVTANDGVDLQVTDASSAITVGGTPGSGSMLVVTVSRNVSGTDDMPEDARLFGLWIQYGVAASTVTAW
;
A
#
# COMPACT_ATOMS: atom_id res chain seq x y z
N MET A 1 -23.29 6.33 -5.06
CA MET A 1 -24.37 7.23 -4.59
C MET A 1 -23.92 7.80 -3.26
N GLY A 2 -23.56 9.08 -3.23
CA GLY A 2 -23.20 9.75 -1.98
C GLY A 2 -24.42 9.82 -1.08
N SER A 3 -24.30 9.44 0.18
CA SER A 3 -25.32 9.66 1.18
C SER A 3 -25.41 11.16 1.43
N THR A 4 -26.52 11.77 1.05
CA THR A 4 -26.80 13.17 1.35
C THR A 4 -27.11 13.28 2.84
N PHE A 5 -26.25 13.96 3.60
CA PHE A 5 -26.59 14.37 4.94
C PHE A 5 -27.80 15.30 4.88
N SER A 6 -28.94 14.85 5.36
CA SER A 6 -30.10 15.70 5.55
C SER A 6 -30.21 16.05 7.03
N ARG A 7 -30.47 17.32 7.29
CA ARG A 7 -30.67 17.80 8.65
C ARG A 7 -31.89 17.09 9.26
N VAL A 8 -31.77 16.52 10.44
CA VAL A 8 -32.88 15.89 11.17
C VAL A 8 -33.87 16.95 11.66
N LYS A 9 -33.35 18.10 12.09
CA LYS A 9 -34.17 19.22 12.54
C LYS A 9 -33.73 20.54 11.90
N THR A 10 -34.70 21.37 11.49
CA THR A 10 -34.48 22.75 11.06
C THR A 10 -34.75 23.66 12.26
N TRP A 11 -33.71 24.38 12.71
CA TRP A 11 -33.79 25.32 13.80
C TRP A 11 -34.37 26.66 13.34
N VAL A 12 -35.25 27.24 14.15
CA VAL A 12 -35.82 28.53 13.93
C VAL A 12 -35.32 29.48 15.03
N ASP A 13 -35.09 30.75 14.68
CA ASP A 13 -34.66 31.74 15.65
C ASP A 13 -35.60 31.78 16.86
N SER A 14 -35.02 31.76 18.08
CA SER A 14 -35.70 31.75 19.37
C SER A 14 -36.33 30.40 19.76
N GLU A 15 -36.04 29.32 19.05
CA GLU A 15 -36.44 27.97 19.47
C GLU A 15 -35.54 27.46 20.61
N TYR A 16 -36.14 26.79 21.59
CA TYR A 16 -35.37 26.15 22.67
C TYR A 16 -34.65 24.91 22.13
N LEU A 17 -33.36 24.79 22.44
CA LEU A 17 -32.56 23.64 22.10
C LEU A 17 -32.82 22.53 23.15
N PHE A 18 -33.49 21.48 22.75
CA PHE A 18 -33.65 20.28 23.59
C PHE A 18 -32.50 19.32 23.42
N ALA A 19 -32.07 18.69 24.50
CA ALA A 19 -31.01 17.68 24.47
C ALA A 19 -31.32 16.52 23.50
N SER A 20 -32.60 16.15 23.35
CA SER A 20 -33.04 15.14 22.39
C SER A 20 -32.79 15.51 20.94
N ASP A 21 -32.98 16.79 20.60
CA ASP A 21 -32.77 17.27 19.24
C ASP A 21 -31.29 17.30 18.90
N LEU A 22 -30.46 17.76 19.86
CA LEU A 22 -29.01 17.75 19.71
C LEU A 22 -28.45 16.32 19.60
N ASN A 23 -28.89 15.42 20.43
CA ASN A 23 -28.52 14.01 20.37
C ASN A 23 -28.94 13.40 19.05
N GLY A 24 -30.14 13.71 18.53
CA GLY A 24 -30.60 13.23 17.23
C GLY A 24 -29.72 13.71 16.06
N GLU A 25 -29.21 14.94 16.10
CA GLU A 25 -28.27 15.43 15.10
C GLU A 25 -26.88 14.75 15.23
N PHE A 26 -26.42 14.52 16.45
CA PHE A 26 -25.17 13.78 16.66
C PHE A 26 -25.28 12.31 16.24
N ASP A 27 -26.40 11.65 16.58
CA ASP A 27 -26.65 10.28 16.14
C ASP A 27 -26.76 10.19 14.62
N ASN A 28 -27.37 11.18 13.96
CA ASN A 28 -27.41 11.27 12.53
C ASN A 28 -26.00 11.41 11.91
N ILE A 29 -25.15 12.24 12.50
CA ILE A 29 -23.76 12.36 12.09
C ILE A 29 -23.02 11.03 12.27
N LEU A 30 -23.10 10.42 13.46
CA LEU A 30 -22.40 9.18 13.78
C LEU A 30 -22.87 8.01 12.90
N ASN A 31 -24.17 7.87 12.69
CA ASN A 31 -24.76 6.77 11.91
C ASN A 31 -24.55 6.91 10.39
N ASN A 32 -24.31 8.13 9.91
CA ASN A 32 -24.08 8.42 8.51
C ASN A 32 -22.63 8.76 8.16
N MET A 33 -21.72 8.71 9.13
CA MET A 33 -20.28 8.85 8.90
C MET A 33 -19.72 7.60 8.21
N THR A 34 -20.20 7.33 7.01
CA THR A 34 -19.47 6.41 6.13
C THR A 34 -18.38 7.18 5.41
N PRO A 35 -17.17 6.62 5.26
CA PRO A 35 -16.07 7.30 4.57
C PRO A 35 -16.45 7.90 3.22
N SER A 36 -17.28 7.22 2.46
CA SER A 36 -17.74 7.67 1.13
C SER A 36 -18.77 8.81 1.15
N GLY A 37 -19.38 9.09 2.30
CA GLY A 37 -20.44 10.13 2.39
C GLY A 37 -19.98 11.44 3.01
N VAL A 38 -18.82 11.43 3.65
CA VAL A 38 -18.32 12.56 4.44
C VAL A 38 -17.25 13.36 3.70
N ASP A 39 -16.78 12.89 2.54
CA ASP A 39 -15.50 13.31 2.00
C ASP A 39 -15.51 14.03 0.64
N ASP A 40 -16.66 14.46 0.14
CA ASP A 40 -16.70 15.21 -1.12
C ASP A 40 -15.98 16.58 -1.06
N ALA A 41 -15.68 17.06 0.14
CA ALA A 41 -14.94 18.30 0.34
C ALA A 41 -13.44 18.11 0.52
N SER A 42 -12.96 16.87 0.59
CA SER A 42 -11.58 16.56 1.02
C SER A 42 -10.56 16.52 -0.11
N GLU A 43 -11.00 16.53 -1.36
CA GLU A 43 -10.11 16.42 -2.51
C GLU A 43 -9.42 17.75 -2.88
N THR A 44 -9.89 18.87 -2.37
CA THR A 44 -9.27 20.17 -2.64
C THR A 44 -8.83 20.85 -1.36
N ASP A 45 -7.56 21.20 -1.26
CA ASP A 45 -6.97 21.99 -0.18
C ASP A 45 -7.77 23.27 0.14
N THR A 46 -8.40 23.84 -0.85
CA THR A 46 -9.21 25.04 -0.72
C THR A 46 -10.58 24.82 -0.08
N ALA A 47 -11.18 23.67 -0.27
CA ALA A 47 -12.45 23.32 0.36
C ALA A 47 -12.27 22.95 1.86
N MET A 48 -11.12 22.40 2.21
CA MET A 48 -10.77 22.05 3.59
C MET A 48 -10.19 23.22 4.38
N ARG A 49 -9.65 24.24 3.72
CA ARG A 49 -9.18 25.44 4.35
C ARG A 49 -10.35 26.38 4.57
N ALA A 50 -10.89 26.40 5.78
CA ALA A 50 -11.62 27.59 6.19
C ALA A 50 -10.64 28.77 6.16
N THR A 51 -10.82 29.70 5.21
CA THR A 51 -9.98 30.88 5.05
C THR A 51 -10.20 31.92 6.16
N ALA A 52 -11.24 31.75 6.96
CA ALA A 52 -11.48 32.52 8.16
C ALA A 52 -11.45 31.60 9.38
N ASP A 53 -10.93 32.10 10.48
CA ASP A 53 -11.04 31.43 11.75
C ASP A 53 -12.53 31.17 12.01
N PRO A 54 -13.00 29.91 12.20
CA PRO A 54 -14.39 29.65 12.53
C PRO A 54 -14.82 30.34 13.81
N TYR A 55 -13.85 30.75 14.61
CA TYR A 55 -14.03 31.51 15.84
C TYR A 55 -13.57 32.97 15.66
N SER A 56 -14.42 33.81 15.18
CA SER A 56 -14.15 35.26 15.12
C SER A 56 -14.64 35.93 16.40
N GLY A 57 -13.82 35.91 17.43
CA GLY A 57 -13.86 36.95 18.46
C GLY A 57 -15.08 37.00 19.41
N GLY A 58 -15.61 35.87 19.83
CA GLY A 58 -16.65 35.84 20.83
C GLY A 58 -16.65 34.54 21.63
N ALA A 59 -17.05 34.55 22.87
CA ALA A 59 -16.97 33.44 23.81
C ALA A 59 -17.95 32.27 23.53
N ILE A 60 -18.56 32.19 22.35
CA ILE A 60 -19.57 31.16 22.03
C ILE A 60 -19.32 30.63 20.65
N SER A 61 -18.91 29.34 20.54
CA SER A 61 -18.86 28.66 19.25
C SER A 61 -20.28 28.55 18.66
N ARG A 62 -20.42 28.99 17.42
CA ARG A 62 -21.68 28.89 16.69
C ARG A 62 -21.79 27.53 16.00
N PRO A 63 -22.99 26.98 15.77
CA PRO A 63 -23.16 25.73 15.01
C PRO A 63 -22.51 25.79 13.62
N THR A 64 -22.38 26.95 13.00
CA THR A 64 -21.66 27.17 11.75
C THR A 64 -20.15 26.98 11.88
N ASP A 65 -19.61 27.16 13.06
CA ASP A 65 -18.18 27.06 13.31
C ASP A 65 -17.75 25.58 13.50
N LEU A 66 -18.68 24.73 13.94
CA LEU A 66 -18.44 23.30 14.10
C LEU A 66 -18.06 22.61 12.78
N LEU A 67 -18.73 22.96 11.68
CA LEU A 67 -18.40 22.41 10.37
C LEU A 67 -16.96 22.79 9.96
N GLY A 68 -16.58 24.05 10.17
CA GLY A 68 -15.22 24.52 9.90
C GLY A 68 -14.16 23.79 10.73
N GLU A 69 -14.44 23.55 12.02
CA GLU A 69 -13.52 22.80 12.90
C GLU A 69 -13.38 21.32 12.46
N ILE A 70 -14.48 20.68 12.08
CA ILE A 70 -14.43 19.32 11.56
C ILE A 70 -13.63 19.25 10.26
N GLN A 71 -13.81 20.20 9.36
CA GLN A 71 -13.05 20.28 8.11
C GLN A 71 -11.55 20.48 8.37
N ARG A 72 -11.20 21.34 9.34
CA ARG A 72 -9.79 21.54 9.76
C ARG A 72 -9.18 20.28 10.34
N LEU A 73 -9.89 19.58 11.22
CA LEU A 73 -9.42 18.31 11.78
C LEU A 73 -9.16 17.27 10.70
N ARG A 74 -10.05 17.11 9.75
CA ARG A 74 -9.88 16.21 8.59
C ARG A 74 -8.66 16.60 7.78
N TYR A 75 -8.50 17.88 7.47
CA TYR A 75 -7.34 18.39 6.75
C TYR A 75 -6.04 18.10 7.50
N MET A 76 -6.01 18.35 8.82
CA MET A 76 -4.84 18.04 9.63
C MET A 76 -4.51 16.55 9.62
N VAL A 77 -5.50 15.67 9.78
CA VAL A 77 -5.31 14.22 9.72
C VAL A 77 -4.78 13.81 8.35
N GLN A 78 -5.35 14.31 7.28
CA GLN A 78 -4.87 14.05 5.92
C GLN A 78 -3.40 14.48 5.74
N ARG A 79 -3.04 15.67 6.23
CA ARG A 79 -1.65 16.17 6.15
C ARG A 79 -0.69 15.36 7.01
N MET A 80 -1.11 14.91 8.18
CA MET A 80 -0.29 14.08 9.07
C MET A 80 -0.06 12.67 8.50
N THR A 81 -1.08 12.10 7.87
CA THR A 81 -1.00 10.76 7.28
C THR A 81 -0.37 10.76 5.89
N GLY A 82 -0.38 11.90 5.19
CA GLY A 82 0.07 12.01 3.80
C GLY A 82 -0.81 11.27 2.80
N MET A 83 -2.01 10.84 3.21
CA MET A 83 -2.94 10.09 2.36
C MET A 83 -3.88 11.05 1.60
N GLY A 84 -4.40 10.61 0.45
CA GLY A 84 -5.36 11.39 -0.32
C GLY A 84 -6.67 11.67 0.44
N TYR A 85 -7.01 10.81 1.39
CA TYR A 85 -8.21 10.93 2.22
C TYR A 85 -7.85 10.86 3.70
N TRP A 86 -8.50 11.67 4.53
CA TRP A 86 -8.25 11.75 5.97
C TRP A 86 -8.55 10.45 6.74
N TYR A 87 -9.42 9.60 6.20
CA TYR A 87 -9.84 8.33 6.83
C TYR A 87 -9.03 7.12 6.38
N LEU A 88 -8.14 7.27 5.40
CA LEU A 88 -7.30 6.15 4.98
C LEU A 88 -6.20 5.91 6.02
N PRO A 89 -5.96 4.66 6.39
CA PRO A 89 -4.86 4.35 7.28
C PRO A 89 -3.53 4.72 6.61
N PRO A 90 -2.56 5.23 7.36
CA PRO A 90 -1.23 5.50 6.84
C PRO A 90 -0.60 4.22 6.30
N ARG A 91 0.24 4.37 5.28
CA ARG A 91 0.94 3.24 4.66
C ARG A 91 2.44 3.39 4.86
N ARG A 92 3.10 2.25 5.03
CA ARG A 92 4.55 2.14 5.05
C ARG A 92 5.03 1.49 3.77
N GLN A 93 6.24 1.86 3.38
CA GLN A 93 6.93 1.23 2.26
C GLN A 93 8.33 0.83 2.69
N ALA A 94 8.75 -0.35 2.27
CA ALA A 94 10.10 -0.83 2.40
C ALA A 94 10.62 -1.28 1.03
N PHE A 95 11.88 -1.00 0.73
CA PHE A 95 12.56 -1.53 -0.44
C PHE A 95 13.48 -2.66 -0.01
N ILE A 96 13.35 -3.81 -0.64
CA ILE A 96 14.17 -4.99 -0.41
C ILE A 96 15.02 -5.24 -1.65
N PRO A 97 16.32 -4.99 -1.61
CA PRO A 97 17.19 -5.23 -2.76
C PRO A 97 17.38 -6.74 -3.00
N ALA A 98 17.51 -7.14 -4.25
CA ALA A 98 17.60 -8.56 -4.63
C ALA A 98 18.80 -9.29 -4.02
N ASN A 99 19.89 -8.59 -3.75
CA ASN A 99 21.11 -9.20 -3.18
C ASN A 99 21.00 -9.65 -1.72
N VAL A 100 19.91 -9.31 -1.02
CA VAL A 100 19.64 -9.81 0.34
C VAL A 100 18.64 -10.98 0.32
N MET A 101 18.13 -11.32 -0.84
CA MET A 101 17.24 -12.47 -0.99
C MET A 101 18.02 -13.77 -1.00
N THR A 102 17.38 -14.83 -0.53
CA THR A 102 17.92 -16.19 -0.54
C THR A 102 17.28 -16.97 -1.68
N VAL A 103 18.08 -17.73 -2.39
CA VAL A 103 17.60 -18.62 -3.46
C VAL A 103 17.63 -20.08 -2.99
N PRO A 104 16.67 -20.93 -3.38
CA PRO A 104 16.70 -22.35 -3.07
C PRO A 104 17.87 -23.04 -3.80
N ALA A 105 18.31 -24.16 -3.28
CA ALA A 105 19.40 -24.96 -3.87
C ALA A 105 19.05 -25.58 -5.24
N SER A 106 17.75 -25.67 -5.54
CA SER A 106 17.23 -26.14 -6.84
C SER A 106 16.09 -25.23 -7.25
N GLY A 107 16.07 -24.80 -8.51
CA GLY A 107 15.08 -23.85 -9.02
C GLY A 107 15.22 -22.45 -8.42
N GLY A 108 16.43 -22.06 -8.08
CA GLY A 108 16.75 -20.72 -7.56
C GLY A 108 17.33 -19.83 -8.65
N ALA A 109 16.93 -18.57 -8.64
CA ALA A 109 17.44 -17.57 -9.56
C ALA A 109 18.96 -17.36 -9.41
N GLU A 110 19.65 -17.09 -10.52
CA GLU A 110 21.09 -16.86 -10.52
C GLU A 110 21.46 -15.46 -10.03
N SER A 111 22.51 -15.35 -9.24
CA SER A 111 23.02 -14.05 -8.78
C SER A 111 24.01 -13.44 -9.77
N GLY A 112 23.86 -12.14 -10.04
CA GLY A 112 24.75 -11.43 -10.93
C GLY A 112 24.88 -9.94 -10.60
N LYS A 113 25.60 -9.23 -11.47
CA LYS A 113 25.74 -7.77 -11.41
C LYS A 113 25.59 -7.18 -12.81
N ALA A 114 24.79 -6.16 -12.94
CA ALA A 114 24.65 -5.39 -14.18
C ALA A 114 25.25 -4.01 -14.01
N THR A 115 25.90 -3.52 -15.06
CA THR A 115 26.44 -2.16 -15.12
C THR A 115 25.60 -1.33 -16.07
N PHE A 116 25.14 -0.18 -15.59
CA PHE A 116 24.23 0.70 -16.31
C PHE A 116 24.90 2.00 -16.69
N GLY A 117 24.63 2.42 -17.93
CA GLY A 117 25.02 3.73 -18.45
C GLY A 117 26.50 3.98 -18.53
N SER A 118 26.86 5.18 -18.98
CA SER A 118 28.25 5.64 -19.14
C SER A 118 28.99 5.88 -17.81
N SER A 119 28.25 6.06 -16.71
CA SER A 119 28.81 6.26 -15.37
C SER A 119 29.18 4.97 -14.66
N SER A 120 29.01 3.82 -15.31
CA SER A 120 29.39 2.50 -14.78
C SER A 120 28.77 2.17 -13.43
N ILE A 121 27.52 2.58 -13.20
CA ILE A 121 26.77 2.21 -12.00
C ILE A 121 26.50 0.70 -12.06
N THR A 122 27.05 -0.03 -11.08
CA THR A 122 26.89 -1.48 -11.00
C THR A 122 25.89 -1.84 -9.89
N MET A 123 24.87 -2.61 -10.25
CA MET A 123 23.83 -3.06 -9.31
C MET A 123 23.76 -4.60 -9.29
N PRO A 124 23.65 -5.21 -8.11
CA PRO A 124 23.41 -6.66 -8.00
C PRO A 124 21.97 -6.98 -8.40
N TYR A 125 21.77 -8.16 -8.99
CA TYR A 125 20.48 -8.68 -9.37
C TYR A 125 20.37 -10.18 -9.11
N LEU A 126 19.15 -10.69 -9.18
CA LEU A 126 18.84 -12.10 -9.38
C LEU A 126 18.25 -12.27 -10.77
N ALA A 127 18.81 -13.18 -11.57
CA ALA A 127 18.31 -13.51 -12.92
C ALA A 127 17.35 -14.69 -12.82
N PHE A 128 16.18 -14.53 -13.38
CA PHE A 128 15.13 -15.55 -13.47
C PHE A 128 15.04 -16.01 -14.91
N ASP A 129 15.26 -17.31 -15.12
CA ASP A 129 15.28 -17.96 -16.45
C ASP A 129 13.94 -17.76 -17.18
N GLY A 130 14.02 -17.58 -18.52
CA GLY A 130 12.85 -17.44 -19.38
C GLY A 130 12.15 -18.76 -19.74
N ALA A 131 12.77 -19.90 -19.46
CA ALA A 131 12.25 -21.22 -19.81
C ALA A 131 11.84 -22.07 -18.60
N SER A 132 12.31 -21.73 -17.40
CA SER A 132 12.07 -22.47 -16.16
C SER A 132 11.61 -21.52 -15.06
N GLU A 133 10.63 -21.94 -14.31
CA GLU A 133 10.20 -21.20 -13.13
C GLU A 133 11.27 -21.27 -12.04
N GLU A 134 11.74 -20.12 -11.59
CA GLU A 134 12.75 -19.97 -10.57
C GLU A 134 12.24 -19.11 -9.41
N TYR A 135 12.85 -19.26 -8.24
CA TYR A 135 12.37 -18.70 -7.00
C TYR A 135 13.46 -17.93 -6.25
N ALA A 136 13.04 -16.87 -5.56
CA ALA A 136 13.81 -16.24 -4.50
C ALA A 136 12.86 -15.87 -3.35
N TYR A 137 13.39 -15.80 -2.14
CA TYR A 137 12.62 -15.43 -0.95
C TYR A 137 13.44 -14.62 0.03
N PHE A 138 12.74 -13.87 0.85
CA PHE A 138 13.35 -13.13 1.95
C PHE A 138 12.39 -13.02 3.13
N LEU A 139 12.98 -12.74 4.28
CA LEU A 139 12.26 -12.53 5.51
C LEU A 139 12.02 -11.04 5.71
N PHE A 140 10.78 -10.67 5.90
CA PHE A 140 10.37 -9.30 6.16
C PHE A 140 9.62 -9.22 7.48
N ILE A 141 10.03 -8.29 8.34
CA ILE A 141 9.34 -8.03 9.60
C ILE A 141 8.69 -6.64 9.44
N PRO A 142 7.36 -6.58 9.34
CA PRO A 142 6.65 -5.30 9.29
C PRO A 142 6.76 -4.57 10.62
N ASP A 143 6.45 -3.27 10.62
CA ASP A 143 6.34 -2.49 11.85
C ASP A 143 5.36 -3.14 12.83
N ALA A 144 5.61 -2.98 14.13
CA ALA A 144 4.77 -3.57 15.20
C ALA A 144 3.30 -3.11 15.13
N ASN A 145 3.03 -2.00 14.46
CA ASN A 145 1.69 -1.48 14.24
C ASN A 145 1.13 -1.79 12.83
N TRP A 146 1.68 -2.78 12.14
CA TRP A 146 1.04 -3.28 10.92
C TRP A 146 -0.42 -3.66 11.21
N ASP A 147 -1.32 -3.23 10.33
CA ASP A 147 -2.77 -3.41 10.49
C ASP A 147 -3.27 -4.83 10.17
N LEU A 148 -2.34 -5.76 9.91
CA LEU A 148 -2.59 -7.15 9.52
C LEU A 148 -3.42 -7.28 8.23
N SER A 149 -3.55 -6.20 7.48
CA SER A 149 -4.28 -6.17 6.20
C SER A 149 -3.42 -6.69 5.05
N THR A 150 -3.95 -6.51 3.85
CA THR A 150 -3.26 -6.89 2.61
C THR A 150 -2.01 -6.04 2.36
N VAL A 151 -1.07 -6.64 1.66
CA VAL A 151 0.19 -6.03 1.24
C VAL A 151 0.15 -5.80 -0.27
N LYS A 152 0.83 -4.78 -0.76
CA LYS A 152 1.07 -4.57 -2.20
C LYS A 152 2.56 -4.54 -2.47
N VAL A 153 2.96 -4.98 -3.65
CA VAL A 153 4.34 -4.96 -4.09
C VAL A 153 4.50 -4.31 -5.46
N LYS A 154 5.68 -3.82 -5.72
CA LYS A 154 6.18 -3.44 -7.05
C LYS A 154 7.53 -4.10 -7.26
N VAL A 155 7.82 -4.49 -8.47
CA VAL A 155 9.08 -5.13 -8.85
C VAL A 155 9.96 -4.11 -9.57
N LEU A 156 11.22 -3.99 -9.15
CA LEU A 156 12.28 -3.29 -9.89
C LEU A 156 13.07 -4.33 -10.66
N TRP A 157 13.05 -4.24 -11.99
CA TRP A 157 13.63 -5.25 -12.85
C TRP A 157 14.20 -4.70 -14.15
N ALA A 158 14.86 -5.52 -14.92
CA ALA A 158 15.23 -5.26 -16.30
C ALA A 158 15.32 -6.60 -17.05
N GLY A 159 15.06 -6.60 -18.34
CA GLY A 159 15.38 -7.76 -19.18
C GLY A 159 16.90 -7.98 -19.26
N SER A 160 17.35 -9.15 -19.65
CA SER A 160 18.76 -9.38 -20.02
C SER A 160 19.03 -8.93 -21.46
N THR A 161 20.31 -8.94 -21.85
CA THR A 161 20.70 -8.58 -23.21
C THR A 161 20.05 -9.51 -24.23
N GLY A 162 19.38 -8.95 -25.21
CA GLY A 162 18.64 -9.71 -26.23
C GLY A 162 17.12 -9.54 -26.14
N CYS A 163 16.58 -9.10 -24.98
CA CYS A 163 15.16 -8.84 -24.88
C CYS A 163 14.72 -7.75 -25.86
N SER A 164 13.48 -7.81 -26.29
CA SER A 164 12.90 -6.91 -27.27
C SER A 164 11.80 -6.06 -26.66
N THR A 165 11.66 -4.84 -27.15
CA THR A 165 10.50 -4.00 -26.76
C THR A 165 9.21 -4.71 -27.11
N GLY A 166 8.33 -4.87 -26.14
CA GLY A 166 7.07 -5.57 -26.26
C GLY A 166 7.07 -6.96 -25.63
N ASP A 167 8.23 -7.54 -25.31
CA ASP A 167 8.30 -8.80 -24.56
C ASP A 167 7.66 -8.62 -23.19
N ASN A 168 6.86 -9.59 -22.76
CA ASN A 168 6.17 -9.57 -21.48
C ASN A 168 6.89 -10.45 -20.46
N VAL A 169 6.94 -9.99 -19.23
CA VAL A 169 7.37 -10.77 -18.08
C VAL A 169 6.22 -10.88 -17.06
N GLU A 170 6.05 -12.07 -16.51
CA GLU A 170 5.06 -12.33 -15.48
C GLU A 170 5.73 -12.67 -14.16
N TRP A 171 5.71 -11.70 -13.24
CA TRP A 171 6.18 -11.90 -11.88
C TRP A 171 5.07 -12.47 -11.00
N GLU A 172 5.42 -13.39 -10.15
CA GLU A 172 4.50 -13.97 -9.18
C GLU A 172 5.04 -13.75 -7.77
N VAL A 173 4.20 -13.21 -6.88
CA VAL A 173 4.58 -12.93 -5.50
C VAL A 173 3.59 -13.54 -4.53
N ALA A 174 4.10 -14.29 -3.56
CA ALA A 174 3.33 -14.87 -2.48
C ALA A 174 3.91 -14.47 -1.12
N ILE A 175 3.05 -14.16 -0.15
CA ILE A 175 3.46 -13.75 1.19
C ILE A 175 2.77 -14.63 2.23
N ARG A 176 3.55 -15.14 3.19
CA ARG A 176 3.04 -15.95 4.30
C ARG A 176 3.62 -15.48 5.63
N ALA A 177 2.80 -15.46 6.67
CA ALA A 177 3.21 -15.19 8.02
C ALA A 177 3.74 -16.46 8.70
N ILE A 178 4.76 -16.29 9.52
CA ILE A 178 5.30 -17.33 10.40
C ILE A 178 5.32 -16.75 11.81
N ASN A 179 4.75 -17.46 12.73
CA ASN A 179 4.74 -17.14 14.15
C ASN A 179 5.73 -18.03 14.92
N ASP A 180 5.82 -17.79 16.23
CA ASP A 180 6.58 -18.64 17.13
C ASP A 180 6.08 -20.08 17.08
N ASP A 181 6.99 -21.05 17.15
CA ASP A 181 6.75 -22.50 17.07
C ASP A 181 6.15 -23.02 15.73
N GLU A 182 6.10 -22.20 14.67
CA GLU A 182 5.63 -22.63 13.35
C GLU A 182 6.76 -23.06 12.41
N VAL A 183 6.50 -24.08 11.59
CA VAL A 183 7.43 -24.53 10.56
C VAL A 183 7.29 -23.61 9.33
N ALA A 184 8.38 -22.95 8.97
CA ALA A 184 8.41 -21.93 7.90
C ALA A 184 7.88 -22.40 6.52
N GLY A 185 7.95 -23.68 6.21
CA GLY A 185 7.51 -24.24 4.93
C GLY A 185 6.06 -24.70 4.88
N ASN A 186 5.36 -24.77 6.01
CA ASN A 186 4.03 -25.37 6.08
C ASN A 186 2.88 -24.38 5.89
N GLN A 187 3.17 -23.07 5.89
CA GLN A 187 2.14 -22.06 5.71
C GLN A 187 1.78 -21.92 4.24
N SER A 188 0.50 -22.03 3.93
CA SER A 188 0.03 -21.78 2.57
C SER A 188 -0.01 -20.27 2.27
N ALA A 189 0.24 -19.91 1.04
CA ALA A 189 0.07 -18.55 0.54
C ALA A 189 -0.59 -18.59 -0.84
N THR A 190 -1.39 -17.58 -1.14
CA THR A 190 -1.92 -17.37 -2.49
C THR A 190 -1.01 -16.39 -3.21
N SER A 191 -0.55 -16.77 -4.39
CA SER A 191 0.26 -15.91 -5.22
C SER A 191 -0.58 -14.86 -5.94
N VAL A 192 0.06 -13.74 -6.25
CA VAL A 192 -0.49 -12.67 -7.06
C VAL A 192 0.45 -12.42 -8.23
N VAL A 193 -0.11 -12.38 -9.41
CA VAL A 193 0.60 -12.13 -10.65
C VAL A 193 0.71 -10.63 -10.92
N ILE A 194 1.86 -10.22 -11.44
CA ILE A 194 2.18 -8.85 -11.84
C ILE A 194 2.82 -8.92 -13.21
N ASN A 195 2.10 -8.48 -14.22
CA ASN A 195 2.61 -8.43 -15.60
C ASN A 195 3.30 -7.08 -15.85
N ASP A 196 4.36 -7.12 -16.61
CA ASP A 196 5.04 -5.94 -17.13
C ASP A 196 5.62 -6.23 -18.52
N THR A 197 5.93 -5.15 -19.25
CA THR A 197 6.39 -5.27 -20.63
C THR A 197 7.71 -4.53 -20.80
N VAL A 198 8.65 -5.13 -21.51
CA VAL A 198 9.91 -4.49 -21.86
C VAL A 198 9.65 -3.23 -22.70
N THR A 199 10.09 -2.09 -22.18
CA THR A 199 9.90 -0.78 -22.84
C THR A 199 11.10 -0.35 -23.69
N ALA A 200 12.28 -0.91 -23.43
CA ALA A 200 13.49 -0.63 -24.19
C ALA A 200 14.27 -1.91 -24.44
N ASN A 201 14.79 -2.04 -25.66
CA ASN A 201 15.64 -3.16 -26.04
C ASN A 201 16.96 -3.15 -25.26
N ASP A 202 17.65 -4.29 -25.21
CA ASP A 202 19.03 -4.51 -24.76
C ASP A 202 19.27 -4.66 -23.24
N GLY A 203 18.24 -4.63 -22.43
CA GLY A 203 18.35 -4.97 -21.02
C GLY A 203 19.14 -3.99 -20.15
N VAL A 204 19.25 -2.73 -20.59
CA VAL A 204 19.99 -1.68 -19.88
C VAL A 204 19.08 -0.73 -19.11
N ASP A 205 17.78 -0.71 -19.40
CA ASP A 205 16.83 0.16 -18.73
C ASP A 205 16.13 -0.53 -17.56
N LEU A 206 16.20 0.13 -16.41
CA LEU A 206 15.47 -0.31 -15.23
C LEU A 206 13.99 0.03 -15.37
N GLN A 207 13.15 -0.96 -15.09
CA GLN A 207 11.71 -0.85 -15.12
C GLN A 207 11.10 -1.09 -13.73
N VAL A 208 9.95 -0.50 -13.49
CA VAL A 208 9.19 -0.67 -12.26
C VAL A 208 7.76 -1.03 -12.65
N THR A 209 7.31 -2.18 -12.22
CA THR A 209 5.95 -2.63 -12.48
C THR A 209 4.92 -1.69 -11.88
N ASP A 210 3.70 -1.76 -12.35
CA ASP A 210 2.55 -1.26 -11.59
C ASP A 210 2.44 -1.97 -10.23
N ALA A 211 1.70 -1.37 -9.31
CA ALA A 211 1.47 -2.01 -8.03
C ALA A 211 0.61 -3.27 -8.21
N SER A 212 1.00 -4.36 -7.55
CA SER A 212 0.21 -5.58 -7.53
C SER A 212 -1.23 -5.31 -7.09
N SER A 213 -2.13 -6.22 -7.42
CA SER A 213 -3.37 -6.38 -6.65
C SER A 213 -3.03 -6.63 -5.17
N ALA A 214 -4.03 -6.50 -4.31
CA ALA A 214 -3.85 -6.72 -2.88
C ALA A 214 -3.49 -8.19 -2.59
N ILE A 215 -2.35 -8.42 -1.97
CA ILE A 215 -1.87 -9.75 -1.56
C ILE A 215 -2.39 -10.05 -0.17
N THR A 216 -3.19 -11.08 -0.03
CA THR A 216 -3.58 -11.60 1.29
C THR A 216 -2.43 -12.40 1.85
N VAL A 217 -1.97 -12.03 3.04
CA VAL A 217 -0.90 -12.76 3.73
C VAL A 217 -1.45 -14.11 4.19
N GLY A 218 -0.82 -15.19 3.74
CA GLY A 218 -1.18 -16.54 4.13
C GLY A 218 -0.73 -16.87 5.56
N GLY A 219 -1.19 -17.99 6.09
CA GLY A 219 -0.98 -18.35 7.49
C GLY A 219 -1.91 -17.58 8.42
N THR A 220 -1.45 -17.33 9.63
CA THR A 220 -2.22 -16.59 10.65
C THR A 220 -1.42 -15.35 11.07
N PRO A 221 -1.47 -14.26 10.29
CA PRO A 221 -0.68 -13.08 10.60
C PRO A 221 -1.08 -12.47 11.94
N GLY A 222 -0.12 -12.12 12.75
CA GLY A 222 -0.29 -11.51 14.07
C GLY A 222 0.75 -10.41 14.32
N SER A 223 0.62 -9.71 15.44
CA SER A 223 1.63 -8.74 15.87
C SER A 223 2.95 -9.46 16.11
N GLY A 224 4.01 -9.00 15.45
CA GLY A 224 5.34 -9.64 15.54
C GLY A 224 5.56 -10.84 14.62
N SER A 225 4.58 -11.22 13.79
CA SER A 225 4.80 -12.25 12.76
C SER A 225 5.93 -11.86 11.83
N MET A 226 6.75 -12.82 11.47
CA MET A 226 7.73 -12.72 10.39
C MET A 226 7.06 -13.10 9.07
N LEU A 227 7.22 -12.30 8.04
CA LEU A 227 6.69 -12.58 6.71
C LEU A 227 7.77 -13.19 5.83
N VAL A 228 7.47 -14.36 5.25
CA VAL A 228 8.24 -14.90 4.13
C VAL A 228 7.62 -14.43 2.85
N VAL A 229 8.36 -13.64 2.10
CA VAL A 229 7.99 -13.19 0.76
C VAL A 229 8.72 -14.04 -0.26
N THR A 230 7.97 -14.70 -1.10
CA THR A 230 8.49 -15.49 -2.24
C THR A 230 8.22 -14.71 -3.51
N VAL A 231 9.20 -14.61 -4.36
CA VAL A 231 9.08 -14.05 -5.70
C VAL A 231 9.54 -15.10 -6.72
N SER A 232 8.80 -15.25 -7.79
CA SER A 232 9.15 -16.11 -8.93
C SER A 232 8.81 -15.41 -10.24
N ARG A 233 9.34 -15.94 -11.33
CA ARG A 233 8.90 -15.64 -12.69
C ARG A 233 8.01 -16.78 -13.16
N ASN A 234 6.76 -16.47 -13.52
CA ASN A 234 5.81 -17.46 -14.05
C ASN A 234 5.94 -17.56 -15.56
N VAL A 235 6.75 -18.47 -16.02
CA VAL A 235 7.00 -18.69 -17.45
C VAL A 235 5.88 -19.43 -18.18
N SER A 236 4.79 -19.78 -17.51
CA SER A 236 3.65 -20.52 -18.09
C SER A 236 2.43 -19.64 -18.39
N GLY A 237 2.44 -18.38 -17.99
CA GLY A 237 1.32 -17.46 -18.15
C GLY A 237 1.35 -16.67 -19.45
N THR A 238 1.36 -15.36 -19.33
CA THR A 238 1.49 -14.42 -20.46
C THR A 238 2.93 -13.98 -20.70
N ASP A 239 3.87 -14.56 -19.97
CA ASP A 239 5.30 -14.34 -20.14
C ASP A 239 5.75 -14.90 -21.50
N ASP A 240 6.33 -14.06 -22.32
CA ASP A 240 6.84 -14.43 -23.66
C ASP A 240 8.29 -13.96 -23.91
N MET A 241 8.94 -13.39 -22.87
CA MET A 241 10.33 -12.97 -22.94
C MET A 241 11.25 -14.20 -22.81
N PRO A 242 11.97 -14.59 -23.89
CA PRO A 242 12.81 -15.78 -23.85
C PRO A 242 14.10 -15.60 -23.04
N GLU A 243 14.52 -14.36 -22.81
CA GLU A 243 15.71 -14.03 -22.04
C GLU A 243 15.40 -13.96 -20.53
N ASP A 244 16.46 -13.94 -19.72
CA ASP A 244 16.33 -13.81 -18.28
C ASP A 244 15.74 -12.47 -17.87
N ALA A 245 14.86 -12.49 -16.87
CA ALA A 245 14.41 -11.31 -16.18
C ALA A 245 15.29 -11.04 -14.95
N ARG A 246 15.93 -9.87 -14.90
CA ARG A 246 16.84 -9.47 -13.82
C ARG A 246 16.07 -8.68 -12.76
N LEU A 247 15.87 -9.28 -11.60
CA LEU A 247 15.28 -8.63 -10.43
C LEU A 247 16.34 -7.82 -9.69
N PHE A 248 16.10 -6.54 -9.44
CA PHE A 248 16.94 -5.68 -8.61
C PHE A 248 16.39 -5.46 -7.22
N GLY A 249 15.10 -5.61 -7.03
CA GLY A 249 14.44 -5.55 -5.74
C GLY A 249 12.93 -5.43 -5.80
N LEU A 250 12.34 -5.41 -4.62
CA LEU A 250 10.89 -5.27 -4.43
C LEU A 250 10.59 -4.10 -3.51
N TRP A 251 9.59 -3.29 -3.86
CA TRP A 251 8.92 -2.42 -2.91
C TRP A 251 7.76 -3.16 -2.29
N ILE A 252 7.68 -3.12 -0.97
CA ILE A 252 6.57 -3.65 -0.19
C ILE A 252 5.83 -2.48 0.43
N GLN A 253 4.52 -2.43 0.25
CA GLN A 253 3.64 -1.45 0.86
C GLN A 253 2.60 -2.15 1.71
N TYR A 254 2.44 -1.72 2.95
CA TYR A 254 1.47 -2.26 3.90
C TYR A 254 0.82 -1.13 4.71
N GLY A 255 -0.38 -1.39 5.23
CA GLY A 255 -1.11 -0.47 6.09
C GLY A 255 -0.57 -0.51 7.52
N VAL A 256 -0.67 0.61 8.24
CA VAL A 256 -0.38 0.65 9.66
C VAL A 256 -1.58 1.19 10.42
N ALA A 257 -1.94 0.52 11.51
CA ALA A 257 -2.97 0.99 12.43
C ALA A 257 -2.42 2.09 13.34
N ALA A 258 -3.30 2.89 13.92
CA ALA A 258 -2.90 3.75 15.03
C ALA A 258 -2.36 2.88 16.17
N SER A 259 -1.14 3.14 16.57
CA SER A 259 -0.40 2.27 17.49
C SER A 259 -1.11 2.13 18.83
N THR A 260 -1.51 0.91 19.14
CA THR A 260 -1.60 0.43 20.53
C THR A 260 -0.29 -0.28 20.86
N VAL A 261 0.83 0.43 20.79
CA VAL A 261 2.12 -0.19 21.16
C VAL A 261 2.05 -0.54 22.64
N THR A 262 1.79 -1.80 22.90
CA THR A 262 2.22 -2.42 24.15
C THR A 262 3.75 -2.51 24.05
N ALA A 263 4.45 -1.78 24.92
CA ALA A 263 5.89 -1.89 25.03
C ALA A 263 6.29 -3.36 25.21
N TRP A 264 7.42 -3.72 24.63
CA TRP A 264 8.08 -5.02 24.83
C TRP A 264 8.35 -5.28 26.30
#